data_9382e60c4f2d37168c3c729e58978fd4
#
_entry.id   9382e60c4f2d37168c3c729e58978fd4
#
_cell.length_a   1.000
_cell.length_b   1.000
_cell.length_c   1.000
_cell.angle_alpha   90.00
_cell.angle_beta   90.00
_cell.angle_gamma   90.00
#
_symmetry.space_group_name_H-M   'P 1'
#
loop_
_entity.id
_entity.type
_entity.pdbx_description
1 polymer ?
#
loop_
_entity_poly.entity_id
_entity_poly.type
_entity_poly.pdbx_seq_one_letter_code
_entity_poly.pdbx_strand_id
1 'polypeptide(L)'
;MYTKLLDCTLRDGGYYTNWDFSSDVVKTYIETTNKLPVDYLEVGYRNKPTNEYMGKFGYTPISVLKKLRESSDKKLAVMLNEKSTLPEDLDKLLTPIKGLADMVRLAVDPKNFERAVALAKAVKAMGFEVAFNTMYMSKWSTEHKGFLNNLSEINGVADLFCMVDSFGGITPTEVKEITAKVKANTTCAVGFHGHNNLQLGLINTLTAIECGVDFVDATALGMGRGAGNLNMELLLTYLKNEGLEVDFNVLGDYVSNFQPLLDEYKWGTNLPYMISGANRIPQKEVMEWVTNRAYSFNSIVRALDNKRNCVADNAHYPLLKSKPSDKVLIIGGGNSAIEHQDAIKEYLKKNPNVAVVFATSRHAASYLDLDNDKYYCLVGNEAKRMKRNIKEEDFNGKCILAPFPRKMGTEVPDFAQQSTYELEKISFTNDYLDSCTTLALQMALTLGANETLVIGYDGYKGEVLSEKEMELTNENRTLFSDFKEKVGKSIISLTDTLYKELEVKSIYQFI
;
A
#
# COMPACT_ATOMS: atom_id res chain seq x y z
N MET A 1 37.54 -9.76 4.29
CA MET A 1 37.19 -8.42 4.83
C MET A 1 35.85 -8.62 5.53
N TYR A 2 35.66 -8.18 6.77
CA TYR A 2 34.40 -8.37 7.50
C TYR A 2 33.35 -7.36 7.00
N THR A 3 32.22 -7.84 6.50
CA THR A 3 31.09 -6.98 6.12
C THR A 3 30.23 -6.71 7.35
N LYS A 4 30.00 -5.43 7.66
CA LYS A 4 29.19 -5.01 8.81
C LYS A 4 27.70 -5.20 8.51
N LEU A 5 26.96 -5.67 9.53
CA LEU A 5 25.53 -5.89 9.46
C LEU A 5 24.79 -4.73 10.14
N LEU A 6 23.85 -4.15 9.41
CA LEU A 6 22.98 -3.09 9.94
C LEU A 6 21.54 -3.57 9.95
N ASP A 7 20.92 -3.52 11.13
CA ASP A 7 19.50 -3.80 11.30
C ASP A 7 18.69 -2.50 11.21
N CYS A 8 17.79 -2.41 10.25
CA CYS A 8 16.93 -1.24 10.06
C CYS A 8 15.45 -1.49 10.37
N THR A 9 15.12 -2.50 11.18
CA THR A 9 13.75 -2.93 11.47
C THR A 9 12.88 -1.80 12.02
N LEU A 10 13.34 -1.06 13.03
CA LEU A 10 12.53 -0.01 13.65
C LEU A 10 12.31 1.19 12.72
N ARG A 11 13.23 1.46 11.81
CA ARG A 11 13.06 2.54 10.83
C ARG A 11 12.14 2.11 9.69
N ASP A 12 12.43 0.98 9.05
CA ASP A 12 11.73 0.55 7.84
C ASP A 12 10.37 -0.13 8.15
N GLY A 13 10.29 -0.84 9.27
CA GLY A 13 9.03 -1.42 9.74
C GLY A 13 7.98 -0.39 10.15
N GLY A 14 8.41 0.83 10.43
CA GLY A 14 7.51 1.93 10.78
C GLY A 14 6.46 2.27 9.71
N TYR A 15 6.67 1.89 8.46
CA TYR A 15 5.67 2.05 7.42
C TYR A 15 4.37 1.26 7.66
N TYR A 16 4.41 0.24 8.54
CA TYR A 16 3.21 -0.51 8.96
C TYR A 16 2.68 -0.05 10.31
N THR A 17 3.57 0.26 11.26
CA THR A 17 3.22 0.61 12.65
C THR A 17 3.07 2.11 12.87
N ASN A 18 3.14 2.94 11.84
CA ASN A 18 3.29 4.40 11.94
C ASN A 18 4.46 4.82 12.85
N TRP A 19 5.56 4.06 12.85
CA TRP A 19 6.73 4.23 13.72
C TRP A 19 6.43 4.17 15.22
N ASP A 20 5.37 3.46 15.58
CA ASP A 20 4.97 3.25 16.98
C ASP A 20 5.03 1.76 17.34
N PHE A 21 6.12 1.34 17.93
CA PHE A 21 6.31 -0.01 18.43
C PHE A 21 6.07 -0.06 19.92
N SER A 22 5.50 -1.15 20.43
CA SER A 22 5.31 -1.36 21.86
C SER A 22 6.65 -1.38 22.60
N SER A 23 6.64 -1.02 23.89
CA SER A 23 7.86 -1.02 24.70
C SER A 23 8.47 -2.41 24.86
N ASP A 24 7.62 -3.45 24.89
CA ASP A 24 8.07 -4.84 25.05
C ASP A 24 8.76 -5.34 23.77
N VAL A 25 8.18 -5.05 22.59
CA VAL A 25 8.81 -5.36 21.30
C VAL A 25 10.18 -4.70 21.19
N VAL A 26 10.29 -3.41 21.54
CA VAL A 26 11.56 -2.67 21.48
C VAL A 26 12.57 -3.22 22.47
N LYS A 27 12.15 -3.56 23.70
CA LYS A 27 13.02 -4.13 24.73
C LYS A 27 13.61 -5.46 24.25
N THR A 28 12.78 -6.42 23.83
CA THR A 28 13.24 -7.73 23.34
C THR A 28 14.11 -7.58 22.10
N TYR A 29 13.78 -6.66 21.19
CA TYR A 29 14.61 -6.34 20.02
C TYR A 29 16.03 -5.91 20.42
N ILE A 30 16.19 -5.00 21.38
CA ILE A 30 17.51 -4.55 21.84
C ILE A 30 18.26 -5.68 22.56
N GLU A 31 17.59 -6.44 23.44
CA GLU A 31 18.19 -7.55 24.17
C GLU A 31 18.71 -8.65 23.24
N THR A 32 18.01 -8.94 22.17
CA THR A 32 18.39 -9.95 21.18
C THR A 32 19.47 -9.44 20.23
N THR A 33 19.34 -8.22 19.70
CA THR A 33 20.35 -7.65 18.80
C THR A 33 21.70 -7.42 19.49
N ASN A 34 21.73 -7.13 20.79
CA ASN A 34 22.99 -7.06 21.56
C ASN A 34 23.78 -8.37 21.50
N LYS A 35 23.09 -9.52 21.46
CA LYS A 35 23.70 -10.86 21.43
C LYS A 35 23.91 -11.39 19.99
N LEU A 36 23.30 -10.80 18.99
CA LEU A 36 23.46 -11.16 17.59
C LEU A 36 24.65 -10.41 16.97
N PRO A 37 25.28 -10.95 15.92
CA PRO A 37 26.41 -10.31 15.23
C PRO A 37 25.94 -9.17 14.32
N VAL A 38 25.25 -8.19 14.91
CA VAL A 38 24.81 -6.95 14.25
C VAL A 38 25.68 -5.81 14.75
N ASP A 39 26.12 -4.94 13.85
CA ASP A 39 27.02 -3.83 14.19
C ASP A 39 26.27 -2.52 14.45
N TYR A 40 25.21 -2.27 13.70
CA TYR A 40 24.42 -1.04 13.74
C TYR A 40 22.93 -1.31 13.85
N LEU A 41 22.22 -0.47 14.62
CA LEU A 41 20.76 -0.42 14.66
C LEU A 41 20.27 0.92 14.09
N GLU A 42 19.55 0.91 12.99
CA GLU A 42 18.87 2.10 12.47
C GLU A 42 17.50 2.23 13.13
N VAL A 43 17.43 3.09 14.13
CA VAL A 43 16.32 3.12 15.08
C VAL A 43 15.15 4.03 14.68
N GLY A 44 15.26 4.79 13.59
CA GLY A 44 14.14 5.61 13.12
C GLY A 44 14.58 6.89 12.41
N TYR A 45 13.62 7.80 12.27
CA TYR A 45 13.83 9.09 11.62
C TYR A 45 14.06 10.22 12.62
N ARG A 46 14.76 11.26 12.16
CA ARG A 46 14.82 12.58 12.81
C ARG A 46 14.05 13.60 11.96
N ASN A 47 12.75 13.39 11.82
CA ASN A 47 11.90 14.28 11.01
C ASN A 47 11.58 15.60 11.70
N LYS A 48 11.32 16.63 10.89
CA LYS A 48 10.59 17.83 11.34
C LYS A 48 9.13 17.46 11.65
N PRO A 49 8.43 18.22 12.50
CA PRO A 49 7.00 18.01 12.73
C PRO A 49 6.21 17.98 11.41
N THR A 50 5.30 17.02 11.30
CA THR A 50 4.38 16.85 10.15
C THR A 50 2.92 16.98 10.64
N ASN A 51 1.97 17.13 9.71
CA ASN A 51 0.55 17.14 10.04
C ASN A 51 -0.02 15.73 10.23
N GLU A 52 0.72 14.69 9.81
CA GLU A 52 0.32 13.30 9.96
C GLU A 52 0.82 12.74 11.28
N TYR A 53 0.08 11.80 11.87
CA TYR A 53 0.55 11.08 13.04
C TYR A 53 1.74 10.21 12.69
N MET A 54 2.80 10.35 13.48
CA MET A 54 3.95 9.46 13.49
C MET A 54 4.33 9.15 14.94
N GLY A 55 4.61 7.89 15.22
CA GLY A 55 5.05 7.44 16.55
C GLY A 55 6.47 7.87 16.90
N LYS A 56 6.91 7.38 18.04
CA LYS A 56 8.20 7.78 18.65
C LYS A 56 9.43 7.55 17.77
N PHE A 57 9.44 6.53 16.90
CA PHE A 57 10.55 6.24 15.98
C PHE A 57 10.48 7.04 14.66
N GLY A 58 9.38 7.72 14.38
CA GLY A 58 9.28 8.71 13.32
C GLY A 58 9.99 10.02 13.63
N TYR A 59 10.20 10.32 14.91
CA TYR A 59 10.90 11.51 15.41
C TYR A 59 12.14 11.20 16.23
N THR A 60 12.25 10.00 16.77
CA THR A 60 13.31 9.51 17.64
C THR A 60 13.78 10.55 18.66
N PRO A 61 12.90 11.00 19.58
CA PRO A 61 13.21 12.09 20.50
C PRO A 61 14.36 11.71 21.47
N ILE A 62 14.97 12.70 22.12
CA ILE A 62 16.10 12.52 23.03
C ILE A 62 15.83 11.46 24.09
N SER A 63 14.63 11.45 24.66
CA SER A 63 14.22 10.48 25.70
C SER A 63 14.24 9.04 25.20
N VAL A 64 13.90 8.81 23.93
CA VAL A 64 13.95 7.50 23.29
C VAL A 64 15.42 7.10 23.03
N LEU A 65 16.21 8.00 22.41
CA LEU A 65 17.62 7.72 22.12
C LEU A 65 18.45 7.46 23.39
N LYS A 66 18.20 8.21 24.47
CA LYS A 66 18.87 7.93 25.77
C LYS A 66 18.60 6.51 26.26
N LYS A 67 17.34 6.07 26.27
CA LYS A 67 16.97 4.73 26.67
C LYS A 67 17.60 3.65 25.78
N LEU A 68 17.60 3.88 24.47
CA LEU A 68 18.24 2.95 23.53
C LEU A 68 19.75 2.90 23.75
N ARG A 69 20.41 4.06 23.94
CA ARG A 69 21.86 4.12 24.18
C ARG A 69 22.26 3.43 25.51
N GLU A 70 21.44 3.57 26.54
CA GLU A 70 21.68 2.93 27.83
C GLU A 70 21.52 1.40 27.78
N SER A 71 20.67 0.89 26.88
CA SER A 71 20.33 -0.54 26.79
C SER A 71 21.01 -1.27 25.62
N SER A 72 21.61 -0.56 24.66
CA SER A 72 22.28 -1.15 23.49
C SER A 72 23.78 -0.93 23.50
N ASP A 73 24.53 -1.99 23.22
CA ASP A 73 25.97 -1.95 22.97
C ASP A 73 26.32 -1.68 21.50
N LYS A 74 25.32 -1.67 20.62
CA LYS A 74 25.48 -1.46 19.18
C LYS A 74 25.60 0.03 18.82
N LYS A 75 26.18 0.34 17.69
CA LYS A 75 26.11 1.70 17.15
C LYS A 75 24.68 2.03 16.72
N LEU A 76 24.23 3.24 17.05
CA LEU A 76 22.90 3.71 16.73
C LEU A 76 22.93 4.64 15.50
N ALA A 77 22.06 4.36 14.53
CA ALA A 77 21.86 5.19 13.37
C ALA A 77 20.45 5.79 13.34
N VAL A 78 20.33 7.01 12.84
CA VAL A 78 19.06 7.68 12.57
C VAL A 78 19.02 8.17 11.14
N MET A 79 17.83 8.24 10.54
CA MET A 79 17.68 8.71 9.16
C MET A 79 17.12 10.12 9.10
N LEU A 80 17.68 10.94 8.20
CA LEU A 80 17.13 12.21 7.73
C LEU A 80 16.59 12.05 6.31
N ASN A 81 15.47 12.68 6.03
CA ASN A 81 14.95 12.77 4.68
C ASN A 81 15.49 14.04 4.00
N GLU A 82 16.35 13.88 2.99
CA GLU A 82 16.96 14.97 2.25
C GLU A 82 15.91 15.93 1.66
N LYS A 83 14.76 15.43 1.23
CA LYS A 83 13.69 16.26 0.62
C LYS A 83 13.10 17.30 1.58
N SER A 84 13.07 17.01 2.87
CA SER A 84 12.42 17.84 3.89
C SER A 84 13.37 18.50 4.88
N THR A 85 14.69 18.22 4.77
CA THR A 85 15.69 18.70 5.72
C THR A 85 16.70 19.60 5.01
N LEU A 86 16.94 20.78 5.56
CA LEU A 86 17.93 21.74 5.10
C LEU A 86 19.07 21.86 6.12
N PRO A 87 20.27 22.34 5.74
CA PRO A 87 21.37 22.52 6.69
C PRO A 87 21.01 23.38 7.91
N GLU A 88 20.17 24.39 7.78
CA GLU A 88 19.70 25.24 8.88
C GLU A 88 18.80 24.50 9.89
N ASP A 89 18.21 23.38 9.52
CA ASP A 89 17.39 22.56 10.42
C ASP A 89 18.24 21.70 11.38
N LEU A 90 19.51 21.45 11.01
CA LEU A 90 20.35 20.45 11.66
C LEU A 90 20.68 20.78 13.11
N ASP A 91 20.88 22.06 13.43
CA ASP A 91 21.16 22.43 14.82
C ASP A 91 20.01 22.00 15.75
N LYS A 92 18.78 22.20 15.32
CA LYS A 92 17.58 21.79 16.06
C LYS A 92 17.40 20.28 16.09
N LEU A 93 17.71 19.59 14.99
CA LEU A 93 17.46 18.16 14.85
C LEU A 93 18.58 17.30 15.46
N LEU A 94 19.85 17.67 15.25
CA LEU A 94 20.99 16.81 15.57
C LEU A 94 21.80 17.23 16.79
N THR A 95 21.91 18.54 17.08
CA THR A 95 22.68 18.99 18.26
C THR A 95 22.20 18.30 19.55
N PRO A 96 20.88 18.12 19.80
CA PRO A 96 20.39 17.48 21.01
C PRO A 96 20.72 15.99 21.13
N ILE A 97 21.11 15.33 20.05
CA ILE A 97 21.39 13.88 20.02
C ILE A 97 22.87 13.53 19.86
N LYS A 98 23.75 14.52 19.93
CA LYS A 98 25.20 14.28 19.96
C LYS A 98 25.58 13.34 21.12
N GLY A 99 26.34 12.29 20.78
CA GLY A 99 26.72 11.25 21.75
C GLY A 99 25.63 10.21 22.05
N LEU A 100 24.42 10.38 21.50
CA LEU A 100 23.34 9.39 21.61
C LEU A 100 23.18 8.55 20.34
N ALA A 101 23.44 9.14 19.18
CA ALA A 101 23.51 8.45 17.90
C ALA A 101 24.93 8.57 17.33
N ASP A 102 25.39 7.54 16.65
CA ASP A 102 26.73 7.45 16.05
C ASP A 102 26.68 7.88 14.58
N MET A 103 25.65 7.46 13.83
CA MET A 103 25.53 7.67 12.38
C MET A 103 24.23 8.39 12.02
N VAL A 104 24.33 9.29 11.07
CA VAL A 104 23.18 9.89 10.39
C VAL A 104 23.15 9.41 8.95
N ARG A 105 22.08 8.71 8.57
CA ARG A 105 21.84 8.23 7.21
C ARG A 105 20.94 9.22 6.48
N LEU A 106 21.29 9.59 5.27
CA LEU A 106 20.52 10.50 4.42
C LEU A 106 19.78 9.68 3.37
N ALA A 107 18.45 9.75 3.34
CA ALA A 107 17.65 9.19 2.25
C ALA A 107 17.76 10.11 1.03
N VAL A 108 18.52 9.70 0.01
CA VAL A 108 18.93 10.55 -1.12
C VAL A 108 18.25 10.12 -2.41
N ASP A 109 17.55 11.05 -3.07
CA ASP A 109 17.19 10.91 -4.47
C ASP A 109 18.37 11.36 -5.34
N PRO A 110 18.87 10.55 -6.31
CA PRO A 110 19.99 10.94 -7.17
C PRO A 110 19.81 12.30 -7.87
N LYS A 111 18.58 12.74 -8.11
CA LYS A 111 18.28 14.05 -8.70
C LYS A 111 18.71 15.22 -7.81
N ASN A 112 18.79 14.99 -6.50
CA ASN A 112 19.10 16.01 -5.50
C ASN A 112 20.50 15.80 -4.91
N PHE A 113 21.41 15.17 -5.65
CA PHE A 113 22.72 14.78 -5.14
C PHE A 113 23.53 15.95 -4.58
N GLU A 114 23.62 17.07 -5.29
CA GLU A 114 24.34 18.27 -4.82
C GLU A 114 23.79 18.79 -3.48
N ARG A 115 22.46 18.81 -3.35
CA ARG A 115 21.79 19.21 -2.10
C ARG A 115 22.10 18.23 -0.97
N ALA A 116 22.12 16.94 -1.26
CA ALA A 116 22.50 15.90 -0.32
C ALA A 116 23.95 16.03 0.12
N VAL A 117 24.87 16.38 -0.78
CA VAL A 117 26.27 16.65 -0.46
C VAL A 117 26.41 17.85 0.49
N ALA A 118 25.67 18.93 0.24
CA ALA A 118 25.66 20.11 1.12
C ALA A 118 25.14 19.74 2.53
N LEU A 119 24.05 18.98 2.61
CA LEU A 119 23.51 18.50 3.88
C LEU A 119 24.50 17.59 4.61
N ALA A 120 25.14 16.65 3.89
CA ALA A 120 26.15 15.75 4.44
C ALA A 120 27.35 16.46 5.04
N LYS A 121 27.87 17.50 4.35
CA LYS A 121 28.97 18.35 4.86
C LYS A 121 28.60 18.98 6.20
N ALA A 122 27.36 19.48 6.32
CA ALA A 122 26.88 20.07 7.56
C ALA A 122 26.73 19.03 8.68
N VAL A 123 26.20 17.82 8.39
CA VAL A 123 26.12 16.72 9.35
C VAL A 123 27.51 16.27 9.79
N LYS A 124 28.46 16.13 8.85
CA LYS A 124 29.84 15.73 9.15
C LYS A 124 30.54 16.73 10.05
N ALA A 125 30.33 18.02 9.83
CA ALA A 125 30.88 19.10 10.67
C ALA A 125 30.35 19.05 12.11
N MET A 126 29.19 18.41 12.35
CA MET A 126 28.64 18.20 13.69
C MET A 126 29.26 16.99 14.42
N GLY A 127 30.09 16.18 13.75
CA GLY A 127 30.85 15.07 14.33
C GLY A 127 30.15 13.70 14.23
N PHE A 128 29.12 13.55 13.41
CA PHE A 128 28.48 12.25 13.15
C PHE A 128 29.18 11.47 12.03
N GLU A 129 29.08 10.15 12.08
CA GLU A 129 29.27 9.33 10.88
C GLU A 129 28.13 9.65 9.90
N VAL A 130 28.46 9.77 8.59
CA VAL A 130 27.49 10.15 7.57
C VAL A 130 27.35 9.05 6.54
N ALA A 131 26.12 8.62 6.29
CA ALA A 131 25.83 7.64 5.25
C ALA A 131 24.82 8.18 4.21
N PHE A 132 25.11 7.95 2.94
CA PHE A 132 24.19 8.19 1.83
C PHE A 132 23.40 6.92 1.56
N ASN A 133 22.10 6.92 1.79
CA ASN A 133 21.18 5.87 1.32
C ASN A 133 20.60 6.31 -0.02
N THR A 134 21.32 5.99 -1.09
CA THR A 134 20.96 6.47 -2.42
C THR A 134 19.99 5.53 -3.10
N MET A 135 18.79 6.04 -3.31
CA MET A 135 17.65 5.31 -3.85
C MET A 135 17.78 5.03 -5.36
N TYR A 136 16.94 4.11 -5.83
CA TYR A 136 16.73 3.84 -7.26
C TYR A 136 17.97 3.35 -8.02
N MET A 137 18.83 2.51 -7.39
CA MET A 137 20.08 2.07 -8.02
C MET A 137 19.89 1.45 -9.42
N SER A 138 18.80 0.74 -9.65
CA SER A 138 18.48 0.14 -10.95
C SER A 138 18.20 1.17 -12.07
N LYS A 139 18.04 2.46 -11.73
CA LYS A 139 17.79 3.56 -12.67
C LYS A 139 19.00 4.47 -12.89
N TRP A 140 20.10 4.27 -12.16
CA TRP A 140 21.24 5.18 -12.23
C TRP A 140 21.89 5.22 -13.62
N SER A 141 21.96 4.09 -14.33
CA SER A 141 22.53 4.04 -15.67
C SER A 141 21.60 4.55 -16.78
N THR A 142 20.29 4.62 -16.53
CA THR A 142 19.28 5.01 -17.53
C THR A 142 18.74 6.42 -17.33
N GLU A 143 18.24 6.71 -16.13
CA GLU A 143 17.55 7.98 -15.83
C GLU A 143 18.49 9.01 -15.16
N HIS A 144 19.58 8.55 -14.52
CA HIS A 144 20.53 9.40 -13.78
C HIS A 144 21.94 9.28 -14.35
N LYS A 145 22.05 9.33 -15.70
CA LYS A 145 23.35 9.26 -16.40
C LYS A 145 24.28 10.36 -15.89
N GLY A 146 25.48 9.99 -15.50
CA GLY A 146 26.46 10.93 -14.93
C GLY A 146 26.45 11.01 -13.39
N PHE A 147 25.41 10.57 -12.70
CA PHE A 147 25.38 10.53 -11.23
C PHE A 147 26.62 9.81 -10.66
N LEU A 148 26.93 8.61 -11.19
CA LEU A 148 28.06 7.82 -10.71
C LEU A 148 29.42 8.53 -10.91
N ASN A 149 29.54 9.38 -11.92
CA ASN A 149 30.79 10.13 -12.17
C ASN A 149 31.04 11.23 -11.12
N ASN A 150 29.98 11.67 -10.44
CA ASN A 150 30.06 12.72 -9.42
C ASN A 150 30.26 12.15 -8.01
N LEU A 151 30.34 10.82 -7.84
CA LEU A 151 30.47 10.20 -6.51
C LEU A 151 31.74 10.62 -5.78
N SER A 152 32.79 11.05 -6.48
CA SER A 152 33.99 11.58 -5.84
C SER A 152 33.73 12.83 -4.96
N GLU A 153 32.61 13.53 -5.16
CA GLU A 153 32.22 14.71 -4.36
C GLU A 153 31.91 14.38 -2.90
N ILE A 154 31.58 13.10 -2.61
CA ILE A 154 31.33 12.67 -1.23
C ILE A 154 32.59 12.19 -0.51
N ASN A 155 33.72 12.08 -1.18
CA ASN A 155 34.97 11.65 -0.57
C ASN A 155 35.41 12.64 0.53
N GLY A 156 35.69 12.10 1.73
CA GLY A 156 35.98 12.90 2.93
C GLY A 156 34.75 13.56 3.57
N VAL A 157 33.57 13.42 2.99
CA VAL A 157 32.29 13.93 3.50
C VAL A 157 31.43 12.80 4.06
N ALA A 158 31.23 11.75 3.26
CA ALA A 158 30.51 10.57 3.69
C ALA A 158 31.48 9.48 4.18
N ASP A 159 31.05 8.72 5.18
CA ASP A 159 31.73 7.53 5.67
C ASP A 159 31.22 6.28 4.96
N LEU A 160 29.95 6.29 4.51
CA LEU A 160 29.29 5.18 3.84
C LEU A 160 28.44 5.68 2.67
N PHE A 161 28.56 4.99 1.54
CA PHE A 161 27.66 5.11 0.41
C PHE A 161 26.87 3.80 0.25
N CYS A 162 25.58 3.81 0.58
CA CYS A 162 24.70 2.65 0.50
C CYS A 162 23.87 2.69 -0.78
N MET A 163 23.99 1.63 -1.57
CA MET A 163 23.21 1.40 -2.79
C MET A 163 21.85 0.79 -2.42
N VAL A 164 20.75 1.44 -2.79
CA VAL A 164 19.41 0.99 -2.42
C VAL A 164 18.66 0.46 -3.64
N ASP A 165 18.34 -0.84 -3.63
CA ASP A 165 17.41 -1.44 -4.59
C ASP A 165 15.97 -1.09 -4.23
N SER A 166 15.57 0.16 -4.51
CA SER A 166 14.26 0.70 -4.10
C SER A 166 13.05 -0.02 -4.68
N PHE A 167 13.24 -0.81 -5.72
CA PHE A 167 12.15 -1.54 -6.40
C PHE A 167 12.18 -3.04 -6.11
N GLY A 168 13.26 -3.56 -5.54
CA GLY A 168 13.44 -5.00 -5.31
C GLY A 168 13.47 -5.82 -6.60
N GLY A 169 13.94 -5.20 -7.68
CA GLY A 169 13.92 -5.78 -9.03
C GLY A 169 15.29 -5.84 -9.71
N ILE A 170 16.36 -5.54 -9.00
CA ILE A 170 17.72 -5.63 -9.54
C ILE A 170 18.18 -7.08 -9.60
N THR A 171 18.99 -7.41 -10.59
CA THR A 171 19.57 -8.73 -10.76
C THR A 171 20.98 -8.81 -10.17
N PRO A 172 21.51 -10.01 -9.82
CA PRO A 172 22.89 -10.16 -9.36
C PRO A 172 23.92 -9.60 -10.33
N THR A 173 23.71 -9.72 -11.64
CA THR A 173 24.59 -9.16 -12.67
C THR A 173 24.64 -7.62 -12.57
N GLU A 174 23.48 -6.98 -12.46
CA GLU A 174 23.41 -5.51 -12.28
C GLU A 174 24.06 -5.08 -10.96
N VAL A 175 23.90 -5.85 -9.87
CA VAL A 175 24.59 -5.59 -8.60
C VAL A 175 26.11 -5.57 -8.79
N LYS A 176 26.68 -6.59 -9.47
CA LYS A 176 28.13 -6.66 -9.77
C LYS A 176 28.60 -5.42 -10.56
N GLU A 177 27.89 -5.10 -11.63
CA GLU A 177 28.25 -3.99 -12.51
C GLU A 177 28.18 -2.63 -11.80
N ILE A 178 27.13 -2.39 -11.03
CA ILE A 178 26.92 -1.12 -10.32
C ILE A 178 27.93 -0.99 -9.17
N THR A 179 28.13 -2.06 -8.39
CA THR A 179 29.10 -2.05 -7.29
C THR A 179 30.51 -1.74 -7.79
N ALA A 180 30.92 -2.35 -8.91
CA ALA A 180 32.22 -2.07 -9.51
C ALA A 180 32.36 -0.57 -9.91
N LYS A 181 31.33 0.01 -10.51
CA LYS A 181 31.30 1.43 -10.87
C LYS A 181 31.34 2.34 -9.65
N VAL A 182 30.56 2.01 -8.61
CA VAL A 182 30.57 2.79 -7.35
C VAL A 182 31.96 2.77 -6.72
N LYS A 183 32.56 1.60 -6.55
CA LYS A 183 33.90 1.46 -5.95
C LYS A 183 35.01 2.13 -6.77
N ALA A 184 34.83 2.27 -8.07
CA ALA A 184 35.78 3.00 -8.92
C ALA A 184 35.67 4.53 -8.79
N ASN A 185 34.55 5.06 -8.28
CA ASN A 185 34.26 6.49 -8.25
C ASN A 185 34.20 7.09 -6.83
N THR A 186 34.33 6.29 -5.78
CA THR A 186 34.38 6.78 -4.40
C THR A 186 35.38 6.02 -3.53
N THR A 187 35.93 6.70 -2.54
CA THR A 187 36.78 6.12 -1.48
C THR A 187 36.02 5.83 -0.19
N CYS A 188 34.71 6.15 -0.14
CA CYS A 188 33.86 5.83 1.01
C CYS A 188 33.67 4.33 1.14
N ALA A 189 33.37 3.84 2.33
CA ALA A 189 32.81 2.50 2.50
C ALA A 189 31.54 2.35 1.64
N VAL A 190 31.31 1.15 1.08
CA VAL A 190 30.16 0.87 0.21
C VAL A 190 29.20 -0.08 0.90
N GLY A 191 27.92 0.21 0.86
CA GLY A 191 26.87 -0.63 1.41
C GLY A 191 25.81 -1.05 0.39
N PHE A 192 25.01 -2.04 0.77
CA PHE A 192 23.89 -2.51 -0.04
C PHE A 192 22.64 -2.71 0.82
N HIS A 193 21.50 -2.18 0.34
CA HIS A 193 20.18 -2.34 0.93
C HIS A 193 19.23 -2.93 -0.10
N GLY A 194 18.84 -4.20 0.09
CA GLY A 194 18.04 -4.96 -0.86
C GLY A 194 16.60 -5.12 -0.42
N HIS A 195 15.65 -4.73 -1.30
CA HIS A 195 14.25 -5.09 -1.15
C HIS A 195 13.95 -6.47 -1.77
N ASN A 196 12.83 -7.07 -1.36
CA ASN A 196 12.57 -8.49 -1.62
C ASN A 196 11.40 -8.75 -2.59
N ASN A 197 11.08 -7.81 -3.48
CA ASN A 197 9.95 -7.93 -4.42
C ASN A 197 10.01 -9.19 -5.28
N LEU A 198 11.16 -9.49 -5.87
CA LEU A 198 11.41 -10.69 -6.66
C LEU A 198 12.04 -11.83 -5.86
N GLN A 199 12.08 -11.73 -4.52
CA GLN A 199 12.78 -12.67 -3.64
C GLN A 199 14.28 -12.80 -3.94
N LEU A 200 14.89 -11.77 -4.53
CA LEU A 200 16.32 -11.72 -4.82
C LEU A 200 17.14 -11.04 -3.72
N GLY A 201 16.51 -10.60 -2.63
CA GLY A 201 17.17 -9.87 -1.55
C GLY A 201 18.42 -10.57 -1.03
N LEU A 202 18.33 -11.89 -0.75
CA LEU A 202 19.48 -12.66 -0.27
C LEU A 202 20.58 -12.75 -1.33
N ILE A 203 20.27 -13.24 -2.50
CA ILE A 203 21.29 -13.46 -3.54
C ILE A 203 21.96 -12.16 -3.99
N ASN A 204 21.22 -11.06 -4.06
CA ASN A 204 21.77 -9.75 -4.38
C ASN A 204 22.70 -9.24 -3.26
N THR A 205 22.32 -9.46 -2.00
CA THR A 205 23.16 -9.10 -0.85
C THR A 205 24.44 -9.93 -0.80
N LEU A 206 24.35 -11.24 -1.03
CA LEU A 206 25.54 -12.10 -1.11
C LEU A 206 26.45 -11.72 -2.28
N THR A 207 25.86 -11.39 -3.43
CA THR A 207 26.61 -10.87 -4.58
C THR A 207 27.32 -9.56 -4.27
N ALA A 208 26.66 -8.66 -3.53
CA ALA A 208 27.29 -7.40 -3.07
C ALA A 208 28.48 -7.69 -2.12
N ILE A 209 28.31 -8.63 -1.17
CA ILE A 209 29.38 -9.09 -0.26
C ILE A 209 30.56 -9.67 -1.06
N GLU A 210 30.31 -10.52 -2.05
CA GLU A 210 31.34 -11.06 -2.96
C GLU A 210 32.08 -9.93 -3.72
N CYS A 211 31.38 -8.85 -4.06
CA CYS A 211 31.98 -7.66 -4.67
C CYS A 211 32.72 -6.76 -3.66
N GLY A 212 32.77 -7.18 -2.39
CA GLY A 212 33.52 -6.52 -1.32
C GLY A 212 32.85 -5.26 -0.80
N VAL A 213 31.54 -5.23 -0.64
CA VAL A 213 30.87 -4.15 0.10
C VAL A 213 31.18 -4.24 1.59
N ASP A 214 31.18 -3.10 2.26
CA ASP A 214 31.56 -2.98 3.66
C ASP A 214 30.35 -3.10 4.59
N PHE A 215 29.14 -2.83 4.10
CA PHE A 215 27.90 -2.86 4.86
C PHE A 215 26.77 -3.55 4.08
N VAL A 216 25.89 -4.25 4.80
CA VAL A 216 24.62 -4.74 4.28
C VAL A 216 23.50 -4.53 5.29
N ASP A 217 22.33 -4.21 4.78
CA ASP A 217 21.14 -3.95 5.59
C ASP A 217 20.19 -5.16 5.54
N ALA A 218 19.54 -5.45 6.68
CA ALA A 218 18.46 -6.41 6.76
C ALA A 218 17.48 -6.02 7.88
N THR A 219 16.34 -6.72 7.97
CA THR A 219 15.31 -6.46 8.99
C THR A 219 14.71 -7.75 9.52
N ALA A 220 14.14 -7.70 10.73
CA ALA A 220 13.40 -8.82 11.32
C ALA A 220 12.28 -9.26 10.38
N LEU A 221 12.25 -10.54 10.02
CA LEU A 221 11.25 -11.14 9.13
C LEU A 221 11.08 -10.36 7.81
N GLY A 222 12.12 -9.62 7.40
CA GLY A 222 12.05 -8.76 6.23
C GLY A 222 11.10 -7.56 6.37
N MET A 223 10.79 -7.13 7.59
CA MET A 223 9.85 -6.04 7.83
C MET A 223 10.27 -4.76 7.11
N GLY A 224 9.42 -4.25 6.24
CA GLY A 224 9.69 -3.04 5.46
C GLY A 224 8.60 -2.78 4.45
N ARG A 225 8.63 -1.62 3.81
CA ARG A 225 7.56 -1.17 2.90
C ARG A 225 7.27 -2.20 1.80
N GLY A 226 5.99 -2.49 1.58
CA GLY A 226 5.52 -3.33 0.47
C GLY A 226 5.98 -4.78 0.58
N ALA A 227 6.83 -5.21 -0.34
CA ALA A 227 7.39 -6.57 -0.36
C ALA A 227 8.39 -6.84 0.77
N GLY A 228 8.79 -5.80 1.51
CA GLY A 228 9.77 -5.90 2.56
C GLY A 228 11.21 -5.94 2.07
N ASN A 229 12.09 -6.15 3.02
CA ASN A 229 13.55 -6.17 2.89
C ASN A 229 14.10 -7.60 2.91
N LEU A 230 15.42 -7.73 2.82
CA LEU A 230 16.10 -8.97 3.18
C LEU A 230 15.82 -9.30 4.66
N ASN A 231 15.46 -10.54 4.93
CA ASN A 231 15.26 -11.06 6.27
C ASN A 231 16.61 -11.21 6.99
N MET A 232 16.74 -10.63 8.19
CA MET A 232 17.95 -10.73 9.01
C MET A 232 18.22 -12.19 9.43
N GLU A 233 17.20 -12.91 9.84
CA GLU A 233 17.32 -14.32 10.23
C GLU A 233 17.79 -15.22 9.06
N LEU A 234 17.36 -14.93 7.86
CA LEU A 234 17.80 -15.65 6.66
C LEU A 234 19.27 -15.37 6.37
N LEU A 235 19.68 -14.10 6.42
CA LEU A 235 21.06 -13.68 6.22
C LEU A 235 21.99 -14.30 7.29
N LEU A 236 21.61 -14.20 8.56
CA LEU A 236 22.40 -14.75 9.68
C LEU A 236 22.50 -16.27 9.61
N THR A 237 21.42 -16.96 9.22
CA THR A 237 21.43 -18.42 9.04
C THR A 237 22.40 -18.84 7.91
N TYR A 238 22.40 -18.10 6.79
CA TYR A 238 23.34 -18.34 5.70
C TYR A 238 24.79 -18.08 6.15
N LEU A 239 25.06 -16.94 6.76
CA LEU A 239 26.41 -16.55 7.19
C LEU A 239 26.96 -17.47 8.30
N LYS A 240 26.11 -18.08 9.12
CA LYS A 240 26.53 -19.11 10.08
C LYS A 240 27.16 -20.30 9.38
N ASN A 241 26.62 -20.74 8.25
CA ASN A 241 27.21 -21.82 7.45
C ASN A 241 28.56 -21.41 6.85
N GLU A 242 28.79 -20.10 6.68
CA GLU A 242 30.07 -19.52 6.23
C GLU A 242 31.03 -19.22 7.41
N GLY A 243 30.67 -19.63 8.62
CA GLY A 243 31.53 -19.52 9.81
C GLY A 243 31.26 -18.34 10.74
N LEU A 244 30.20 -17.56 10.50
CA LEU A 244 29.81 -16.51 11.45
C LEU A 244 29.19 -17.14 12.71
N GLU A 245 29.62 -16.71 13.89
CA GLU A 245 29.03 -17.17 15.14
C GLU A 245 27.63 -16.57 15.34
N VAL A 246 26.60 -17.42 15.38
CA VAL A 246 25.21 -17.04 15.59
C VAL A 246 24.56 -17.99 16.60
N ASP A 247 23.99 -17.45 17.67
CA ASP A 247 23.15 -18.22 18.60
C ASP A 247 21.72 -18.32 18.07
N PHE A 248 21.30 -19.52 17.66
CA PHE A 248 19.97 -19.75 17.10
C PHE A 248 18.84 -19.62 18.13
N ASN A 249 19.10 -19.75 19.44
CA ASN A 249 18.07 -19.50 20.45
C ASN A 249 17.76 -17.99 20.51
N VAL A 250 18.82 -17.18 20.53
CA VAL A 250 18.67 -15.71 20.48
C VAL A 250 18.01 -15.26 19.18
N LEU A 251 18.39 -15.88 18.04
CA LEU A 251 17.75 -15.60 16.76
C LEU A 251 16.28 -16.03 16.75
N GLY A 252 15.94 -17.13 17.41
CA GLY A 252 14.56 -17.57 17.61
C GLY A 252 13.72 -16.56 18.41
N ASP A 253 14.28 -16.03 19.51
CA ASP A 253 13.64 -14.99 20.33
C ASP A 253 13.43 -13.69 19.51
N TYR A 254 14.45 -13.29 18.73
CA TYR A 254 14.37 -12.15 17.84
C TYR A 254 13.23 -12.30 16.82
N VAL A 255 13.12 -13.42 16.14
CA VAL A 255 12.05 -13.71 15.17
C VAL A 255 10.68 -13.74 15.83
N SER A 256 10.56 -14.49 16.96
CA SER A 256 9.29 -14.63 17.69
C SER A 256 8.74 -13.31 18.19
N ASN A 257 9.61 -12.34 18.48
CA ASN A 257 9.22 -11.00 18.90
C ASN A 257 8.46 -10.20 17.81
N PHE A 258 8.77 -10.43 16.55
CA PHE A 258 8.15 -9.74 15.41
C PHE A 258 7.07 -10.56 14.71
N GLN A 259 6.94 -11.85 15.00
CA GLN A 259 5.95 -12.72 14.38
C GLN A 259 4.50 -12.21 14.54
N PRO A 260 4.05 -11.72 15.73
CA PRO A 260 2.70 -11.16 15.87
C PRO A 260 2.43 -9.96 14.95
N LEU A 261 3.45 -9.11 14.71
CA LEU A 261 3.33 -7.99 13.79
C LEU A 261 3.23 -8.47 12.34
N LEU A 262 3.99 -9.52 11.96
CA LEU A 262 3.87 -10.13 10.64
C LEU A 262 2.47 -10.71 10.42
N ASP A 263 1.92 -11.37 11.43
CA ASP A 263 0.59 -11.97 11.37
C ASP A 263 -0.51 -10.90 11.24
N GLU A 264 -0.33 -9.74 11.86
CA GLU A 264 -1.23 -8.59 11.79
C GLU A 264 -1.14 -7.86 10.45
N TYR A 265 0.06 -7.40 10.08
CA TYR A 265 0.27 -6.52 8.92
C TYR A 265 0.52 -7.26 7.61
N LYS A 266 0.93 -8.52 7.66
CA LYS A 266 1.13 -9.41 6.50
C LYS A 266 2.01 -8.80 5.41
N TRP A 267 3.12 -8.16 5.81
CA TRP A 267 4.11 -7.71 4.81
C TRP A 267 4.76 -8.89 4.10
N GLY A 268 5.40 -8.62 3.00
CA GLY A 268 6.05 -9.62 2.18
C GLY A 268 5.60 -9.55 0.73
N THR A 269 6.29 -10.30 -0.12
CA THR A 269 6.03 -10.24 -1.56
C THR A 269 4.74 -10.95 -1.95
N ASN A 270 4.10 -10.43 -2.98
CA ASN A 270 2.96 -11.01 -3.67
C ASN A 270 3.01 -10.63 -5.15
N LEU A 271 2.11 -11.15 -5.98
CA LEU A 271 2.14 -10.90 -7.41
C LEU A 271 2.16 -9.41 -7.81
N PRO A 272 1.35 -8.51 -7.24
CA PRO A 272 1.47 -7.07 -7.46
C PRO A 272 2.86 -6.51 -7.15
N TYR A 273 3.47 -6.89 -6.02
CA TYR A 273 4.82 -6.45 -5.67
C TYR A 273 5.89 -7.05 -6.59
N MET A 274 5.75 -8.31 -7.01
CA MET A 274 6.66 -8.92 -7.98
C MET A 274 6.62 -8.17 -9.32
N ILE A 275 5.43 -7.84 -9.83
CA ILE A 275 5.28 -7.09 -11.07
C ILE A 275 5.82 -5.66 -10.93
N SER A 276 5.57 -5.01 -9.80
CA SER A 276 6.11 -3.66 -9.57
C SER A 276 7.64 -3.67 -9.52
N GLY A 277 8.25 -4.67 -8.88
CA GLY A 277 9.69 -4.86 -8.83
C GLY A 277 10.27 -5.09 -10.23
N ALA A 278 9.75 -6.08 -10.95
CA ALA A 278 10.19 -6.41 -12.31
C ALA A 278 10.09 -5.22 -13.29
N ASN A 279 9.11 -4.33 -13.07
CA ASN A 279 8.87 -3.16 -13.91
C ASN A 279 9.42 -1.84 -13.32
N ARG A 280 10.14 -1.90 -12.19
CA ARG A 280 10.73 -0.74 -11.51
C ARG A 280 9.72 0.37 -11.22
N ILE A 281 8.53 -0.02 -10.73
CA ILE A 281 7.43 0.87 -10.35
C ILE A 281 7.51 1.19 -8.84
N PRO A 282 7.29 2.46 -8.43
CA PRO A 282 7.32 2.85 -7.02
C PRO A 282 6.33 2.09 -6.14
N GLN A 283 6.80 1.62 -4.98
CA GLN A 283 6.05 0.75 -4.08
C GLN A 283 4.88 1.42 -3.35
N LYS A 284 4.94 2.72 -3.11
CA LYS A 284 3.93 3.43 -2.30
C LYS A 284 2.52 3.24 -2.85
N GLU A 285 2.35 3.45 -4.14
CA GLU A 285 1.05 3.33 -4.83
C GLU A 285 0.57 1.87 -4.84
N VAL A 286 1.49 0.93 -5.09
CA VAL A 286 1.16 -0.51 -5.10
C VAL A 286 0.74 -0.98 -3.71
N MET A 287 1.42 -0.52 -2.65
CA MET A 287 1.08 -0.82 -1.27
C MET A 287 -0.32 -0.31 -0.94
N GLU A 288 -0.65 0.93 -1.29
CA GLU A 288 -1.99 1.50 -1.13
C GLU A 288 -3.06 0.64 -1.83
N TRP A 289 -2.80 0.20 -3.05
CA TRP A 289 -3.74 -0.64 -3.80
C TRP A 289 -3.90 -2.04 -3.22
N VAL A 290 -2.81 -2.64 -2.73
CA VAL A 290 -2.84 -3.99 -2.13
C VAL A 290 -3.57 -3.99 -0.79
N THR A 291 -3.40 -2.93 0.01
CA THR A 291 -4.08 -2.78 1.30
C THR A 291 -5.53 -2.34 1.15
N ASN A 292 -5.87 -1.65 0.06
CA ASN A 292 -7.24 -1.24 -0.22
C ASN A 292 -8.04 -2.40 -0.87
N ARG A 293 -9.12 -2.82 -0.25
CA ARG A 293 -9.95 -3.97 -0.69
C ARG A 293 -10.81 -3.73 -1.91
N ALA A 294 -10.96 -2.49 -2.33
CA ALA A 294 -11.69 -2.14 -3.54
C ALA A 294 -11.07 -2.81 -4.78
N TYR A 295 -9.78 -3.17 -4.71
CA TYR A 295 -9.04 -3.69 -5.84
C TYR A 295 -8.65 -5.16 -5.67
N SER A 296 -8.92 -5.97 -6.69
CA SER A 296 -8.38 -7.32 -6.75
C SER A 296 -6.93 -7.32 -7.26
N PHE A 297 -6.22 -8.39 -6.97
CA PHE A 297 -4.88 -8.58 -7.54
C PHE A 297 -4.87 -8.49 -9.06
N ASN A 298 -5.89 -9.03 -9.74
CA ASN A 298 -5.98 -8.96 -11.20
C ASN A 298 -6.15 -7.52 -11.72
N SER A 299 -6.92 -6.67 -11.01
CA SER A 299 -7.05 -5.26 -11.37
C SER A 299 -5.75 -4.50 -11.16
N ILE A 300 -5.07 -4.76 -10.04
CA ILE A 300 -3.76 -4.17 -9.73
C ILE A 300 -2.72 -4.59 -10.78
N VAL A 301 -2.64 -5.89 -11.09
CA VAL A 301 -1.72 -6.44 -12.09
C VAL A 301 -1.93 -5.78 -13.46
N ARG A 302 -3.19 -5.64 -13.89
CA ARG A 302 -3.53 -4.95 -15.15
C ARG A 302 -3.12 -3.48 -15.13
N ALA A 303 -3.36 -2.77 -14.02
CA ALA A 303 -2.94 -1.38 -13.88
C ALA A 303 -1.41 -1.23 -13.95
N LEU A 304 -0.68 -2.14 -13.33
CA LEU A 304 0.79 -2.16 -13.36
C LEU A 304 1.33 -2.49 -14.76
N ASP A 305 0.70 -3.42 -15.48
CA ASP A 305 1.09 -3.77 -16.86
C ASP A 305 0.80 -2.62 -17.83
N ASN A 306 -0.35 -1.97 -17.71
CA ASN A 306 -0.67 -0.76 -18.47
C ASN A 306 0.37 0.34 -18.22
N LYS A 307 0.76 0.56 -16.95
CA LYS A 307 1.78 1.56 -16.59
C LYS A 307 3.14 1.23 -17.21
N ARG A 308 3.54 -0.04 -17.21
CA ARG A 308 4.76 -0.52 -17.87
C ARG A 308 4.77 -0.22 -19.37
N ASN A 309 3.65 -0.51 -20.04
CA ASN A 309 3.52 -0.38 -21.48
C ASN A 309 3.17 1.05 -21.92
N CYS A 310 3.18 2.02 -20.99
CA CYS A 310 2.74 3.40 -21.22
C CYS A 310 1.33 3.48 -21.82
N VAL A 311 0.48 2.52 -21.52
CA VAL A 311 -0.93 2.52 -21.89
C VAL A 311 -1.67 3.36 -20.87
N ALA A 312 -2.06 4.57 -21.25
CA ALA A 312 -2.96 5.37 -20.43
C ALA A 312 -4.34 4.71 -20.42
N ASP A 313 -4.99 4.67 -19.25
CA ASP A 313 -6.44 4.38 -19.21
C ASP A 313 -7.19 5.60 -19.75
N ASN A 314 -7.22 5.72 -21.07
CA ASN A 314 -7.93 6.76 -21.80
C ASN A 314 -9.34 6.31 -22.21
N ALA A 315 -9.84 5.22 -21.62
CA ALA A 315 -11.16 4.70 -21.93
C ALA A 315 -12.24 5.63 -21.37
N HIS A 316 -12.53 6.68 -22.12
CA HIS A 316 -13.70 7.51 -21.90
C HIS A 316 -14.94 6.84 -22.48
N TYR A 317 -16.01 6.87 -21.70
CA TYR A 317 -17.32 6.44 -22.13
C TYR A 317 -18.26 7.65 -22.19
N PRO A 318 -19.33 7.58 -22.99
CA PRO A 318 -20.32 8.65 -23.00
C PRO A 318 -20.88 8.88 -21.60
N LEU A 319 -21.13 10.13 -21.22
CA LEU A 319 -21.85 10.45 -20.01
C LEU A 319 -23.25 9.84 -20.05
N LEU A 320 -23.68 9.29 -18.93
CA LEU A 320 -25.01 8.71 -18.81
C LEU A 320 -26.07 9.78 -19.03
N LYS A 321 -26.88 9.59 -20.10
CA LYS A 321 -28.13 10.31 -20.31
C LYS A 321 -29.27 9.31 -20.12
N SER A 322 -30.06 9.50 -19.07
CA SER A 322 -31.16 8.60 -18.74
C SER A 322 -32.44 9.39 -18.49
N LYS A 323 -33.55 8.72 -18.65
CA LYS A 323 -34.85 9.27 -18.23
C LYS A 323 -34.87 9.31 -16.70
N PRO A 324 -35.44 10.33 -16.07
CA PRO A 324 -35.67 10.35 -14.65
C PRO A 324 -36.52 9.16 -14.21
N SER A 325 -36.21 8.61 -13.04
CA SER A 325 -37.01 7.57 -12.40
C SER A 325 -37.31 8.02 -10.96
N ASP A 326 -38.60 8.12 -10.64
CA ASP A 326 -39.03 8.57 -9.31
C ASP A 326 -38.60 7.60 -8.20
N LYS A 327 -38.48 6.32 -8.53
CA LYS A 327 -38.06 5.26 -7.63
C LYS A 327 -36.92 4.44 -8.21
N VAL A 328 -35.93 4.15 -7.39
CA VAL A 328 -34.80 3.30 -7.74
C VAL A 328 -34.70 2.16 -6.73
N LEU A 329 -34.60 0.92 -7.23
CA LEU A 329 -34.30 -0.26 -6.42
C LEU A 329 -32.85 -0.67 -6.66
N ILE A 330 -32.01 -0.58 -5.62
CA ILE A 330 -30.62 -1.03 -5.64
C ILE A 330 -30.56 -2.47 -5.12
N ILE A 331 -29.96 -3.37 -5.90
CA ILE A 331 -29.76 -4.77 -5.56
C ILE A 331 -28.28 -4.99 -5.22
N GLY A 332 -28.02 -5.30 -3.94
CA GLY A 332 -26.72 -5.66 -3.40
C GLY A 332 -26.41 -7.14 -3.53
N GLY A 333 -25.34 -7.57 -2.86
CA GLY A 333 -24.81 -8.95 -2.93
C GLY A 333 -25.27 -9.90 -1.82
N GLY A 334 -26.12 -9.45 -0.90
CA GLY A 334 -26.62 -10.27 0.21
C GLY A 334 -27.65 -11.31 -0.20
N ASN A 335 -27.85 -12.31 0.65
CA ASN A 335 -28.71 -13.44 0.33
C ASN A 335 -30.19 -13.07 0.25
N SER A 336 -30.64 -12.03 0.96
CA SER A 336 -32.04 -11.57 0.89
C SER A 336 -32.50 -11.25 -0.53
N ALA A 337 -31.55 -10.84 -1.43
CA ALA A 337 -31.86 -10.62 -2.84
C ALA A 337 -32.32 -11.92 -3.56
N ILE A 338 -31.95 -13.10 -3.11
CA ILE A 338 -32.36 -14.38 -3.67
C ILE A 338 -33.50 -15.02 -2.84
N GLU A 339 -33.40 -14.93 -1.51
CA GLU A 339 -34.41 -15.50 -0.62
C GLU A 339 -35.81 -14.90 -0.85
N HIS A 340 -35.86 -13.62 -1.22
CA HIS A 340 -37.09 -12.89 -1.49
C HIS A 340 -37.32 -12.58 -2.99
N GLN A 341 -36.62 -13.27 -3.91
CA GLN A 341 -36.62 -12.91 -5.34
C GLN A 341 -38.01 -12.88 -5.97
N ASP A 342 -38.91 -13.81 -5.58
CA ASP A 342 -40.24 -13.89 -6.16
C ASP A 342 -41.08 -12.66 -5.79
N ALA A 343 -41.02 -12.22 -4.52
CA ALA A 343 -41.71 -11.03 -4.05
C ALA A 343 -41.11 -9.75 -4.71
N ILE A 344 -39.78 -9.71 -4.87
CA ILE A 344 -39.11 -8.61 -5.55
C ILE A 344 -39.52 -8.51 -7.02
N LYS A 345 -39.59 -9.65 -7.72
CA LYS A 345 -40.06 -9.72 -9.11
C LYS A 345 -41.51 -9.30 -9.23
N GLU A 346 -42.37 -9.75 -8.32
CA GLU A 346 -43.78 -9.35 -8.30
C GLU A 346 -43.92 -7.84 -8.10
N TYR A 347 -43.17 -7.28 -7.15
CA TYR A 347 -43.12 -5.84 -6.94
C TYR A 347 -42.70 -5.08 -8.20
N LEU A 348 -41.62 -5.51 -8.87
CA LEU A 348 -41.07 -4.85 -10.07
C LEU A 348 -42.02 -4.97 -11.26
N LYS A 349 -42.71 -6.13 -11.43
CA LYS A 349 -43.73 -6.30 -12.46
C LYS A 349 -44.95 -5.39 -12.26
N LYS A 350 -45.35 -5.14 -11.01
CA LYS A 350 -46.40 -4.16 -10.67
C LYS A 350 -45.92 -2.69 -10.82
N ASN A 351 -44.59 -2.46 -10.81
CA ASN A 351 -43.99 -1.13 -10.85
C ASN A 351 -42.97 -1.04 -12.00
N PRO A 352 -43.38 -1.05 -13.27
CA PRO A 352 -42.46 -1.08 -14.43
C PRO A 352 -41.57 0.16 -14.57
N ASN A 353 -41.96 1.26 -13.95
CA ASN A 353 -41.19 2.54 -13.97
C ASN A 353 -40.07 2.60 -12.90
N VAL A 354 -39.96 1.60 -12.03
CA VAL A 354 -38.85 1.53 -11.05
C VAL A 354 -37.60 1.13 -11.81
N ALA A 355 -36.54 1.94 -11.69
CA ALA A 355 -35.23 1.59 -12.25
C ALA A 355 -34.51 0.63 -11.31
N VAL A 356 -33.92 -0.42 -11.86
CA VAL A 356 -33.17 -1.44 -11.12
C VAL A 356 -31.67 -1.18 -11.27
N VAL A 357 -30.97 -0.97 -10.17
CA VAL A 357 -29.52 -0.74 -10.14
C VAL A 357 -28.84 -1.90 -9.42
N PHE A 358 -28.05 -2.66 -10.14
CA PHE A 358 -27.23 -3.72 -9.57
C PHE A 358 -25.92 -3.12 -9.06
N ALA A 359 -25.76 -2.98 -7.74
CA ALA A 359 -24.48 -2.65 -7.14
C ALA A 359 -23.45 -3.75 -7.43
N THR A 360 -23.90 -5.00 -7.53
CA THR A 360 -23.08 -6.13 -7.97
C THR A 360 -23.89 -7.05 -8.87
N SER A 361 -23.27 -7.65 -9.87
CA SER A 361 -23.91 -8.63 -10.77
C SER A 361 -24.08 -10.02 -10.15
N ARG A 362 -23.78 -10.18 -8.83
CA ARG A 362 -23.83 -11.50 -8.15
C ARG A 362 -25.16 -12.23 -8.34
N HIS A 363 -26.26 -11.51 -8.22
CA HIS A 363 -27.62 -12.05 -8.30
C HIS A 363 -28.40 -11.55 -9.51
N ALA A 364 -27.73 -10.81 -10.41
CA ALA A 364 -28.40 -10.16 -11.55
C ALA A 364 -29.12 -11.15 -12.49
N ALA A 365 -28.58 -12.37 -12.67
CA ALA A 365 -29.18 -13.40 -13.50
C ALA A 365 -30.63 -13.72 -13.14
N SER A 366 -30.97 -13.58 -11.86
CA SER A 366 -32.36 -13.84 -11.36
C SER A 366 -33.38 -12.80 -11.81
N TYR A 367 -32.94 -11.66 -12.37
CA TYR A 367 -33.80 -10.50 -12.67
C TYR A 367 -33.75 -10.07 -14.14
N LEU A 368 -33.13 -10.86 -15.01
CA LEU A 368 -32.95 -10.50 -16.43
C LEU A 368 -34.27 -10.51 -17.19
N ASP A 369 -35.23 -11.31 -16.75
CA ASP A 369 -36.57 -11.48 -17.34
C ASP A 369 -37.51 -10.29 -17.10
N LEU A 370 -37.09 -9.25 -16.38
CA LEU A 370 -37.91 -8.07 -16.10
C LEU A 370 -37.74 -7.00 -17.17
N ASP A 371 -38.81 -6.21 -17.42
CA ASP A 371 -38.84 -5.12 -18.40
C ASP A 371 -38.31 -3.79 -17.86
N ASN A 372 -38.06 -3.70 -16.55
CA ASN A 372 -37.54 -2.52 -15.89
C ASN A 372 -36.19 -2.09 -16.48
N ASP A 373 -35.93 -0.79 -16.53
CA ASP A 373 -34.61 -0.25 -16.88
C ASP A 373 -33.54 -0.77 -15.92
N LYS A 374 -32.47 -1.39 -16.44
CA LYS A 374 -31.42 -2.03 -15.66
C LYS A 374 -30.08 -1.33 -15.81
N TYR A 375 -29.40 -1.12 -14.68
CA TYR A 375 -28.09 -0.49 -14.60
C TYR A 375 -27.13 -1.37 -13.79
N TYR A 376 -25.94 -1.65 -14.31
CA TYR A 376 -24.94 -2.52 -13.71
C TYR A 376 -23.71 -1.70 -13.33
N CYS A 377 -23.44 -1.52 -12.04
CA CYS A 377 -22.27 -0.80 -11.56
C CYS A 377 -21.00 -1.64 -11.76
N LEU A 378 -20.02 -1.11 -12.47
CA LEU A 378 -18.76 -1.79 -12.73
C LEU A 378 -17.61 -1.10 -12.00
N VAL A 379 -17.12 -1.74 -10.94
CA VAL A 379 -15.94 -1.35 -10.16
C VAL A 379 -15.10 -2.58 -9.87
N GLY A 380 -13.81 -2.44 -9.88
CA GLY A 380 -12.89 -3.54 -9.54
C GLY A 380 -13.08 -4.77 -10.42
N ASN A 381 -13.49 -5.88 -9.83
CA ASN A 381 -13.70 -7.18 -10.51
C ASN A 381 -15.11 -7.37 -11.08
N GLU A 382 -15.96 -6.39 -10.98
CA GLU A 382 -17.37 -6.59 -11.27
C GLU A 382 -17.61 -7.00 -12.72
N ALA A 383 -16.84 -6.50 -13.68
CA ALA A 383 -16.91 -6.92 -15.07
C ALA A 383 -16.63 -8.43 -15.25
N LYS A 384 -15.66 -8.99 -14.53
CA LYS A 384 -15.38 -10.44 -14.58
C LYS A 384 -16.50 -11.26 -13.95
N ARG A 385 -17.10 -10.75 -12.87
CA ARG A 385 -18.25 -11.39 -12.23
C ARG A 385 -19.45 -11.36 -13.17
N MET A 386 -19.68 -10.22 -13.81
CA MET A 386 -20.74 -10.04 -14.78
C MET A 386 -20.62 -11.03 -15.95
N LYS A 387 -19.42 -11.17 -16.57
CA LYS A 387 -19.14 -12.16 -17.64
C LYS A 387 -19.45 -13.62 -17.23
N ARG A 388 -19.32 -13.95 -15.92
CA ARG A 388 -19.62 -15.29 -15.41
C ARG A 388 -21.11 -15.51 -15.16
N ASN A 389 -21.82 -14.45 -14.77
CA ASN A 389 -23.20 -14.56 -14.26
C ASN A 389 -24.24 -14.20 -15.32
N ILE A 390 -23.86 -13.47 -16.36
CA ILE A 390 -24.77 -13.00 -17.43
C ILE A 390 -24.19 -13.43 -18.77
N LYS A 391 -24.98 -14.16 -19.56
CA LYS A 391 -24.61 -14.49 -20.93
C LYS A 391 -24.86 -13.30 -21.84
N GLU A 392 -24.13 -13.24 -22.94
CA GLU A 392 -24.25 -12.14 -23.91
C GLU A 392 -25.66 -11.99 -24.45
N GLU A 393 -26.30 -13.10 -24.81
CA GLU A 393 -27.67 -13.15 -25.33
C GLU A 393 -28.75 -12.70 -24.34
N ASP A 394 -28.47 -12.81 -23.04
CA ASP A 394 -29.41 -12.46 -21.96
C ASP A 394 -29.19 -11.03 -21.45
N PHE A 395 -28.07 -10.38 -21.86
CA PHE A 395 -27.75 -9.05 -21.37
C PHE A 395 -28.71 -8.01 -21.89
N ASN A 396 -29.36 -7.31 -20.97
CA ASN A 396 -30.16 -6.13 -21.26
C ASN A 396 -29.89 -5.06 -20.19
N GLY A 397 -29.68 -3.82 -20.61
CA GLY A 397 -29.43 -2.70 -19.70
C GLY A 397 -28.17 -1.91 -20.04
N LYS A 398 -27.69 -1.14 -19.06
CA LYS A 398 -26.56 -0.24 -19.20
C LYS A 398 -25.51 -0.52 -18.14
N CYS A 399 -24.25 -0.59 -18.52
CA CYS A 399 -23.14 -0.61 -17.57
C CYS A 399 -22.76 0.81 -17.15
N ILE A 400 -22.48 0.98 -15.89
CA ILE A 400 -22.19 2.28 -15.27
C ILE A 400 -20.80 2.25 -14.63
N LEU A 401 -19.99 3.23 -15.00
CA LEU A 401 -18.63 3.40 -14.52
C LEU A 401 -18.51 4.63 -13.62
N ALA A 402 -17.53 4.60 -12.72
CA ALA A 402 -17.12 5.78 -11.97
C ALA A 402 -16.68 6.91 -12.92
N PRO A 403 -16.72 8.17 -12.46
CA PRO A 403 -16.21 9.31 -13.23
C PRO A 403 -14.76 9.13 -13.65
N PHE A 404 -14.41 9.61 -14.85
CA PHE A 404 -13.02 9.67 -15.28
C PHE A 404 -12.27 10.84 -14.57
N PRO A 405 -10.96 10.72 -14.25
CA PRO A 405 -10.12 9.52 -14.40
C PRO A 405 -10.36 8.49 -13.29
N ARG A 406 -10.31 7.21 -13.64
CA ARG A 406 -10.43 6.09 -12.71
C ARG A 406 -9.06 5.63 -12.22
N LYS A 407 -8.94 5.25 -10.94
CA LYS A 407 -7.66 4.80 -10.36
C LYS A 407 -7.15 3.50 -11.00
N MET A 408 -8.07 2.59 -11.34
CA MET A 408 -7.76 1.33 -12.01
C MET A 408 -8.26 1.35 -13.44
N GLY A 409 -7.55 0.64 -14.33
CA GLY A 409 -7.99 0.48 -15.71
C GLY A 409 -9.40 -0.09 -15.78
N THR A 410 -10.21 0.47 -16.69
CA THR A 410 -11.61 0.09 -16.87
C THR A 410 -11.71 -1.23 -17.61
N GLU A 411 -12.33 -2.23 -16.97
CA GLU A 411 -12.73 -3.47 -17.63
C GLU A 411 -14.24 -3.45 -17.88
N VAL A 412 -14.63 -3.57 -19.14
CA VAL A 412 -16.02 -3.64 -19.58
C VAL A 412 -16.20 -4.93 -20.37
N PRO A 413 -17.25 -5.73 -20.13
CA PRO A 413 -17.53 -6.89 -20.97
C PRO A 413 -17.72 -6.49 -22.44
N ASP A 414 -17.23 -7.32 -23.38
CA ASP A 414 -17.27 -7.03 -24.81
C ASP A 414 -18.69 -6.81 -25.29
N PHE A 415 -19.63 -7.62 -24.81
CA PHE A 415 -21.06 -7.52 -25.11
C PHE A 415 -21.73 -6.25 -24.56
N ALA A 416 -21.10 -5.56 -23.60
CA ALA A 416 -21.65 -4.37 -22.97
C ALA A 416 -21.00 -3.07 -23.43
N GLN A 417 -19.96 -3.11 -24.28
CA GLN A 417 -19.17 -1.94 -24.68
C GLN A 417 -20.05 -0.78 -25.20
N GLN A 418 -21.01 -1.08 -26.07
CA GLN A 418 -21.90 -0.06 -26.66
C GLN A 418 -22.98 0.45 -25.70
N SER A 419 -23.21 -0.26 -24.60
CA SER A 419 -24.20 0.08 -23.58
C SER A 419 -23.53 0.53 -22.26
N THR A 420 -22.29 0.99 -22.33
CA THR A 420 -21.53 1.46 -21.19
C THR A 420 -21.46 2.98 -21.15
N TYR A 421 -21.65 3.52 -19.96
CA TYR A 421 -21.67 4.96 -19.69
C TYR A 421 -20.86 5.27 -18.43
N GLU A 422 -20.34 6.48 -18.32
CA GLU A 422 -19.71 6.97 -17.09
C GLU A 422 -20.57 8.03 -16.40
N LEU A 423 -20.47 8.09 -15.08
CA LEU A 423 -21.08 9.15 -14.29
C LEU A 423 -20.25 10.43 -14.40
N GLU A 424 -20.91 11.58 -14.34
CA GLU A 424 -20.23 12.88 -14.38
C GLU A 424 -19.41 13.14 -13.11
N LYS A 425 -19.99 12.79 -11.94
CA LYS A 425 -19.35 12.99 -10.62
C LYS A 425 -20.00 12.10 -9.56
N ILE A 426 -19.28 11.90 -8.46
CA ILE A 426 -19.85 11.47 -7.19
C ILE A 426 -20.08 12.71 -6.34
N SER A 427 -21.28 12.90 -5.82
CA SER A 427 -21.69 14.18 -5.20
C SER A 427 -22.07 14.09 -3.74
N PHE A 428 -22.27 12.89 -3.19
CA PHE A 428 -22.77 12.71 -1.82
C PHE A 428 -21.69 12.30 -0.82
N THR A 429 -20.55 11.80 -1.27
CA THR A 429 -19.43 11.39 -0.43
C THR A 429 -18.09 11.76 -1.06
N ASN A 430 -17.04 11.85 -0.25
CA ASN A 430 -15.64 11.90 -0.68
C ASN A 430 -14.90 10.60 -0.35
N ASP A 431 -15.54 9.69 0.37
CA ASP A 431 -14.99 8.42 0.80
C ASP A 431 -15.44 7.28 -0.11
N TYR A 432 -14.65 6.21 -0.19
CA TYR A 432 -14.97 4.97 -0.93
C TYR A 432 -15.46 5.22 -2.38
N LEU A 433 -14.81 6.16 -3.09
CA LEU A 433 -15.21 6.53 -4.47
C LEU A 433 -15.19 5.37 -5.46
N ASP A 434 -14.39 4.34 -5.16
CA ASP A 434 -14.25 3.12 -5.97
C ASP A 434 -15.13 1.96 -5.43
N SER A 435 -16.22 2.27 -4.74
CA SER A 435 -17.18 1.28 -4.23
C SER A 435 -18.36 1.10 -5.18
N CYS A 436 -18.82 -0.15 -5.31
CA CYS A 436 -20.04 -0.46 -6.03
C CYS A 436 -21.28 0.19 -5.38
N THR A 437 -21.31 0.26 -4.05
CA THR A 437 -22.39 0.93 -3.30
C THR A 437 -22.40 2.43 -3.59
N THR A 438 -21.22 3.05 -3.69
CA THR A 438 -21.10 4.48 -4.07
C THR A 438 -21.70 4.74 -5.45
N LEU A 439 -21.34 3.91 -6.45
CA LEU A 439 -21.90 4.05 -7.79
C LEU A 439 -23.42 3.86 -7.79
N ALA A 440 -23.91 2.85 -7.09
CA ALA A 440 -25.36 2.55 -7.05
C ALA A 440 -26.16 3.67 -6.39
N LEU A 441 -25.69 4.25 -5.29
CA LEU A 441 -26.32 5.39 -4.63
C LEU A 441 -26.23 6.66 -5.51
N GLN A 442 -25.09 6.90 -6.14
CA GLN A 442 -24.98 8.03 -7.08
C GLN A 442 -25.91 7.86 -8.29
N MET A 443 -26.15 6.62 -8.73
CA MET A 443 -27.14 6.35 -9.79
C MET A 443 -28.54 6.79 -9.37
N ALA A 444 -28.96 6.51 -8.13
CA ALA A 444 -30.25 6.99 -7.64
C ALA A 444 -30.38 8.53 -7.74
N LEU A 445 -29.29 9.25 -7.41
CA LEU A 445 -29.24 10.72 -7.56
C LEU A 445 -29.25 11.16 -9.04
N THR A 446 -28.50 10.48 -9.88
CA THR A 446 -28.40 10.79 -11.31
C THR A 446 -29.74 10.58 -12.02
N LEU A 447 -30.51 9.58 -11.60
CA LEU A 447 -31.87 9.31 -12.08
C LEU A 447 -32.93 10.26 -11.46
N GLY A 448 -32.55 11.07 -10.50
CA GLY A 448 -33.45 12.03 -9.82
C GLY A 448 -34.46 11.35 -8.88
N ALA A 449 -34.13 10.18 -8.34
CA ALA A 449 -35.04 9.40 -7.51
C ALA A 449 -35.51 10.17 -6.28
N ASN A 450 -36.82 10.16 -6.04
CA ASN A 450 -37.41 10.65 -4.80
C ASN A 450 -37.38 9.57 -3.72
N GLU A 451 -37.40 8.30 -4.11
CA GLU A 451 -37.37 7.16 -3.22
C GLU A 451 -36.24 6.19 -3.64
N THR A 452 -35.31 5.93 -2.73
CA THR A 452 -34.19 5.00 -2.91
C THR A 452 -34.43 3.76 -2.06
N LEU A 453 -34.67 2.65 -2.73
CA LEU A 453 -34.94 1.33 -2.13
C LEU A 453 -33.70 0.46 -2.26
N VAL A 454 -33.43 -0.39 -1.27
CA VAL A 454 -32.31 -1.32 -1.33
C VAL A 454 -32.73 -2.73 -0.90
N ILE A 455 -32.08 -3.74 -1.45
CA ILE A 455 -32.21 -5.16 -1.12
C ILE A 455 -30.83 -5.80 -1.23
N GLY A 456 -30.58 -6.86 -0.44
CA GLY A 456 -29.28 -7.53 -0.47
C GLY A 456 -28.18 -6.76 0.24
N TYR A 457 -28.56 -5.91 1.19
CA TYR A 457 -27.68 -5.24 2.16
C TYR A 457 -27.98 -5.79 3.56
N ASP A 458 -27.81 -7.09 3.74
CA ASP A 458 -28.23 -7.82 4.95
C ASP A 458 -27.33 -7.49 6.15
N GLY A 459 -26.08 -7.12 5.88
CA GLY A 459 -25.00 -7.06 6.88
C GLY A 459 -24.43 -8.45 7.17
N TYR A 460 -23.40 -8.50 8.00
CA TYR A 460 -22.70 -9.74 8.36
C TYR A 460 -23.06 -10.16 9.77
N LYS A 461 -23.43 -11.43 9.95
CA LYS A 461 -23.79 -12.04 11.24
C LYS A 461 -22.67 -12.96 11.70
N GLY A 462 -22.29 -12.87 12.99
CA GLY A 462 -21.28 -13.72 13.62
C GLY A 462 -20.73 -13.07 14.89
N GLU A 463 -20.24 -13.89 15.83
CA GLU A 463 -19.58 -13.38 17.04
C GLU A 463 -18.25 -12.68 16.69
N VAL A 464 -17.55 -13.17 15.66
CA VAL A 464 -16.31 -12.60 15.13
C VAL A 464 -16.47 -12.44 13.62
N LEU A 465 -16.46 -11.21 13.16
CA LEU A 465 -16.43 -10.89 11.74
C LEU A 465 -14.99 -11.00 11.21
N SER A 466 -14.83 -11.53 10.01
CA SER A 466 -13.56 -11.42 9.30
C SER A 466 -13.24 -9.94 9.05
N GLU A 467 -11.97 -9.64 8.94
CA GLU A 467 -11.48 -8.29 8.64
C GLU A 467 -12.18 -7.68 7.40
N LYS A 468 -12.37 -8.51 6.36
CA LYS A 468 -13.09 -8.10 5.15
C LYS A 468 -14.57 -7.76 5.40
N GLU A 469 -15.25 -8.51 6.24
CA GLU A 469 -16.65 -8.25 6.60
C GLU A 469 -16.80 -6.99 7.45
N MET A 470 -15.84 -6.75 8.36
CA MET A 470 -15.80 -5.50 9.14
C MET A 470 -15.60 -4.27 8.25
N GLU A 471 -14.67 -4.31 7.29
CA GLU A 471 -14.44 -3.19 6.38
C GLU A 471 -15.63 -2.92 5.47
N LEU A 472 -16.23 -3.98 4.86
CA LEU A 472 -17.43 -3.81 4.05
C LEU A 472 -18.62 -3.27 4.88
N THR A 473 -18.70 -3.66 6.16
CA THR A 473 -19.71 -3.12 7.07
C THR A 473 -19.48 -1.62 7.30
N ASN A 474 -18.24 -1.23 7.59
CA ASN A 474 -17.88 0.17 7.83
C ASN A 474 -18.06 1.03 6.56
N GLU A 475 -17.65 0.52 5.40
CA GLU A 475 -17.86 1.16 4.11
C GLU A 475 -19.33 1.47 3.88
N ASN A 476 -20.20 0.46 3.96
CA ASN A 476 -21.63 0.64 3.74
C ASN A 476 -22.27 1.61 4.76
N ARG A 477 -21.90 1.50 6.05
CA ARG A 477 -22.37 2.44 7.08
C ARG A 477 -22.02 3.88 6.76
N THR A 478 -20.76 4.13 6.43
CA THR A 478 -20.29 5.47 6.04
C THR A 478 -21.08 5.99 4.85
N LEU A 479 -21.22 5.19 3.79
CA LEU A 479 -21.91 5.61 2.57
C LEU A 479 -23.41 5.88 2.80
N PHE A 480 -24.09 5.08 3.62
CA PHE A 480 -25.49 5.31 3.95
C PHE A 480 -25.68 6.57 4.82
N SER A 481 -24.77 6.80 5.76
CA SER A 481 -24.77 8.04 6.57
C SER A 481 -24.53 9.27 5.71
N ASP A 482 -23.49 9.25 4.87
CA ASP A 482 -23.17 10.36 3.98
C ASP A 482 -24.32 10.70 3.02
N PHE A 483 -24.95 9.65 2.45
CA PHE A 483 -26.10 9.85 1.58
C PHE A 483 -27.25 10.53 2.32
N LYS A 484 -27.59 10.07 3.51
CA LYS A 484 -28.65 10.65 4.33
C LYS A 484 -28.34 12.11 4.72
N GLU A 485 -27.11 12.40 5.15
CA GLU A 485 -26.70 13.75 5.55
C GLU A 485 -26.66 14.73 4.38
N LYS A 486 -26.08 14.32 3.26
CA LYS A 486 -25.88 15.20 2.09
C LYS A 486 -27.13 15.39 1.26
N VAL A 487 -27.96 14.36 1.14
CA VAL A 487 -29.13 14.35 0.27
C VAL A 487 -30.41 14.69 1.03
N GLY A 488 -30.43 14.48 2.34
CA GLY A 488 -31.61 14.69 3.19
C GLY A 488 -32.75 13.69 2.92
N LYS A 489 -32.45 12.55 2.26
CA LYS A 489 -33.41 11.48 1.95
C LYS A 489 -32.99 10.19 2.64
N SER A 490 -33.95 9.43 3.15
CA SER A 490 -33.73 8.10 3.71
C SER A 490 -33.54 7.07 2.59
N ILE A 491 -32.71 6.07 2.87
CA ILE A 491 -32.61 4.85 2.07
C ILE A 491 -33.46 3.78 2.77
N ILE A 492 -34.34 3.11 2.04
CA ILE A 492 -35.28 2.15 2.58
C ILE A 492 -34.84 0.75 2.18
N SER A 493 -34.50 -0.09 3.16
CA SER A 493 -34.31 -1.54 2.93
C SER A 493 -35.67 -2.22 2.89
N LEU A 494 -35.90 -2.99 1.82
CA LEU A 494 -37.14 -3.77 1.66
C LEU A 494 -37.05 -5.19 2.27
N THR A 495 -35.91 -5.51 2.86
CA THR A 495 -35.65 -6.75 3.59
C THR A 495 -34.99 -6.43 4.93
N ASP A 496 -34.94 -7.39 5.84
CA ASP A 496 -34.22 -7.25 7.11
C ASP A 496 -32.73 -6.91 6.89
N THR A 497 -32.17 -6.08 7.77
CA THR A 497 -30.79 -5.63 7.65
C THR A 497 -30.17 -5.30 9.02
N LEU A 498 -28.86 -5.47 9.14
CA LEU A 498 -28.10 -5.04 10.32
C LEU A 498 -27.61 -3.57 10.23
N TYR A 499 -27.84 -2.90 9.10
CA TYR A 499 -27.47 -1.49 8.91
C TYR A 499 -28.54 -0.57 9.52
N LYS A 500 -28.24 0.02 10.69
CA LYS A 500 -29.13 0.93 11.43
C LYS A 500 -29.36 2.28 10.73
N GLU A 501 -28.53 2.58 9.77
CA GLU A 501 -28.56 3.78 8.93
C GLU A 501 -29.74 3.74 7.94
N LEU A 502 -30.26 2.54 7.67
CA LEU A 502 -31.37 2.28 6.75
C LEU A 502 -32.71 2.29 7.47
N GLU A 503 -33.73 2.82 6.82
CA GLU A 503 -35.14 2.61 7.19
C GLU A 503 -35.56 1.22 6.69
N VAL A 504 -36.27 0.45 7.50
CA VAL A 504 -36.67 -0.92 7.11
C VAL A 504 -38.17 -0.97 6.87
N LYS A 505 -38.55 -1.49 5.69
CA LYS A 505 -39.90 -1.86 5.32
C LYS A 505 -39.91 -3.27 4.71
N SER A 506 -40.99 -4.01 4.87
CA SER A 506 -41.07 -5.32 4.28
C SER A 506 -41.51 -5.23 2.82
N ILE A 507 -40.79 -5.94 1.90
CA ILE A 507 -41.20 -6.05 0.49
C ILE A 507 -42.64 -6.59 0.34
N TYR A 508 -43.07 -7.44 1.27
CA TYR A 508 -44.39 -8.04 1.28
C TYR A 508 -45.55 -7.05 1.54
N GLN A 509 -45.24 -5.81 1.93
CA GLN A 509 -46.27 -4.75 2.07
C GLN A 509 -46.68 -4.17 0.71
N PHE A 510 -45.87 -4.39 -0.34
CA PHE A 510 -45.99 -3.73 -1.63
C PHE A 510 -46.44 -4.65 -2.76
N ILE A 511 -46.73 -5.93 -2.47
CA ILE A 511 -47.13 -6.95 -3.45
C ILE A 511 -48.52 -7.52 -3.18
#